data_b6aa8d96c5195c69b851d36697d3da60
#
_entry.id   b6aa8d96c5195c69b851d36697d3da60
#
_cell.length_a   1.000
_cell.length_b   1.000
_cell.length_c   1.000
_cell.angle_alpha   90.00
_cell.angle_beta   90.00
_cell.angle_gamma   90.00
#
_symmetry.space_group_name_H-M   'P 1'
#
loop_
_entity.id
_entity.type
_entity.pdbx_description
1 polymer ?
#
loop_
_entity_poly.entity_id
_entity_poly.type
_entity_poly.pdbx_seq_one_letter_code
_entity_poly.pdbx_strand_id
1 'polypeptide(L)'
;MLKLIECPRDAMQGMKDFVPTELKTEYINKLLKCGFDTIDFGSFVSPKAIPQMRDTAEVLKGLDLSGNSKLLAIVANERGAEDALQFSEIDYLGYPFSVSEVFQMRNTNVTIQESLTRVEQIQNQVLAKNKKLVVYLSMGFGNPYDEIWNPEIVLKWSKVLSEELGIEILALSDTIGIAKEQEVSDLFKVLQSELKTVEFGAHFHTRPETTNKLIKVSYEAGCRRFDSAVKGFGGCPMAKDDLTGNLPTEALLAWFDERSILTSIYKNAFQESYDFSSRIFS
;
A
#
# COMPACT_ATOMS: atom_id res chain seq x y z
N MET A 1 -5.65 17.39 1.39
CA MET A 1 -5.79 17.11 -0.06
C MET A 1 -5.96 15.60 -0.22
N LEU A 2 -6.78 15.13 -1.17
CA LEU A 2 -6.97 13.71 -1.45
C LEU A 2 -5.74 13.16 -2.18
N LYS A 3 -5.20 12.03 -1.71
CA LYS A 3 -4.07 11.32 -2.31
C LYS A 3 -4.54 9.94 -2.76
N LEU A 4 -4.34 9.64 -4.03
CA LEU A 4 -4.63 8.34 -4.61
C LEU A 4 -3.32 7.65 -4.96
N ILE A 5 -3.15 6.45 -4.44
CA ILE A 5 -1.96 5.63 -4.63
C ILE A 5 -2.35 4.45 -5.50
N GLU A 6 -1.67 4.30 -6.63
CA GLU A 6 -1.85 3.14 -7.50
C GLU A 6 -0.79 2.10 -7.19
N CYS A 7 -1.20 0.84 -7.04
CA CYS A 7 -0.35 -0.24 -6.54
C CYS A 7 -0.10 -1.36 -7.58
N PRO A 8 0.51 -1.06 -8.76
CA PRO A 8 0.81 -2.08 -9.76
C PRO A 8 1.76 -3.18 -9.24
N ARG A 9 2.66 -2.86 -8.30
CA ARG A 9 3.54 -3.85 -7.66
C ARG A 9 2.71 -4.88 -6.91
N ASP A 10 1.76 -4.43 -6.09
CA ASP A 10 0.90 -5.31 -5.29
C ASP A 10 0.01 -6.18 -6.18
N ALA A 11 -0.54 -5.58 -7.23
CA ALA A 11 -1.32 -6.28 -8.23
C ALA A 11 -0.55 -7.42 -8.91
N MET A 12 0.74 -7.23 -9.18
CA MET A 12 1.57 -8.19 -9.92
C MET A 12 2.30 -9.20 -9.02
N GLN A 13 2.64 -8.86 -7.78
CA GLN A 13 3.60 -9.65 -6.96
C GLN A 13 3.25 -11.12 -6.80
N GLY A 14 1.96 -11.47 -6.78
CA GLY A 14 1.46 -12.83 -6.62
C GLY A 14 1.29 -13.62 -7.93
N MET A 15 1.56 -13.02 -9.09
CA MET A 15 1.42 -13.68 -10.38
C MET A 15 2.44 -14.79 -10.55
N LYS A 16 2.00 -15.94 -11.09
CA LYS A 16 2.84 -17.13 -11.31
C LYS A 16 3.83 -16.91 -12.44
N ASP A 17 3.35 -16.37 -13.55
CA ASP A 17 4.18 -16.11 -14.72
C ASP A 17 4.87 -14.75 -14.57
N PHE A 18 6.17 -14.73 -14.88
CA PHE A 18 6.94 -13.52 -14.78
C PHE A 18 6.52 -12.52 -15.87
N VAL A 19 6.03 -11.38 -15.45
CA VAL A 19 5.72 -10.26 -16.36
C VAL A 19 7.05 -9.68 -16.88
N PRO A 20 7.27 -9.59 -18.19
CA PRO A 20 8.50 -9.01 -18.74
C PRO A 20 8.75 -7.58 -18.25
N THR A 21 10.02 -7.26 -18.02
CA THR A 21 10.46 -5.95 -17.50
C THR A 21 9.94 -4.79 -18.36
N GLU A 22 10.01 -4.93 -19.67
CA GLU A 22 9.56 -3.91 -20.63
C GLU A 22 8.04 -3.70 -20.50
N LEU A 23 7.27 -4.74 -20.28
CA LEU A 23 5.82 -4.66 -20.13
C LEU A 23 5.43 -4.00 -18.80
N LYS A 24 6.14 -4.30 -17.70
CA LYS A 24 6.00 -3.59 -16.43
C LYS A 24 6.30 -2.11 -16.58
N THR A 25 7.42 -1.79 -17.22
CA THR A 25 7.88 -0.42 -17.48
C THR A 25 6.85 0.36 -18.31
N GLU A 26 6.33 -0.24 -19.38
CA GLU A 26 5.31 0.40 -20.21
C GLU A 26 4.02 0.68 -19.42
N TYR A 27 3.57 -0.28 -18.62
CA TYR A 27 2.39 -0.14 -17.78
C TYR A 27 2.56 0.96 -16.73
N ILE A 28 3.65 0.94 -15.99
CA ILE A 28 3.92 1.95 -14.96
C ILE A 28 4.07 3.35 -15.59
N ASN A 29 4.70 3.47 -16.75
CA ASN A 29 4.77 4.73 -17.47
C ASN A 29 3.40 5.27 -17.90
N LYS A 30 2.43 4.41 -18.19
CA LYS A 30 1.04 4.85 -18.43
C LYS A 30 0.40 5.34 -17.12
N LEU A 31 0.59 4.63 -16.02
CA LEU A 31 0.07 5.04 -14.70
C LEU A 31 0.67 6.38 -14.23
N LEU A 32 1.96 6.61 -14.47
CA LEU A 32 2.63 7.88 -14.14
C LEU A 32 2.01 9.10 -14.84
N LYS A 33 1.36 8.90 -15.99
CA LYS A 33 0.64 9.96 -16.74
C LYS A 33 -0.78 10.22 -16.21
N CYS A 34 -1.30 9.35 -15.32
CA CYS A 34 -2.67 9.45 -14.83
C CYS A 34 -2.88 10.54 -13.76
N GLY A 35 -1.82 11.03 -13.11
CA GLY A 35 -1.91 12.03 -12.04
C GLY A 35 -2.16 11.46 -10.64
N PHE A 36 -1.80 10.20 -10.40
CA PHE A 36 -1.75 9.63 -9.06
C PHE A 36 -0.73 10.39 -8.19
N ASP A 37 -1.00 10.51 -6.88
CA ASP A 37 -0.04 11.09 -5.94
C ASP A 37 1.23 10.23 -5.85
N THR A 38 1.04 8.92 -5.77
CA THR A 38 2.13 7.95 -5.61
C THR A 38 1.86 6.69 -6.43
N ILE A 39 2.90 6.09 -6.99
CA ILE A 39 2.88 4.77 -7.60
C ILE A 39 3.71 3.82 -6.74
N ASP A 40 3.09 2.77 -6.19
CA ASP A 40 3.79 1.63 -5.60
C ASP A 40 4.29 0.73 -6.74
N PHE A 41 5.50 1.04 -7.22
CA PHE A 41 6.00 0.54 -8.51
C PHE A 41 6.80 -0.75 -8.40
N GLY A 42 7.36 -1.07 -7.22
CA GLY A 42 8.30 -2.16 -7.11
C GLY A 42 8.66 -2.57 -5.68
N SER A 43 9.59 -3.50 -5.55
CA SER A 43 10.00 -4.04 -4.27
C SER A 43 11.49 -4.43 -4.28
N PHE A 44 12.17 -4.12 -3.18
CA PHE A 44 13.53 -4.58 -2.88
C PHE A 44 13.55 -5.69 -1.83
N VAL A 45 12.48 -6.43 -1.75
CA VAL A 45 12.41 -7.70 -1.00
C VAL A 45 13.19 -8.78 -1.77
N SER A 46 13.68 -9.78 -1.04
CA SER A 46 14.45 -10.89 -1.64
C SER A 46 13.74 -11.49 -2.87
N PRO A 47 14.42 -11.61 -4.02
CA PRO A 47 13.88 -12.28 -5.22
C PRO A 47 13.45 -13.74 -4.99
N LYS A 48 13.96 -14.40 -3.92
CA LYS A 48 13.51 -15.73 -3.53
C LYS A 48 12.11 -15.70 -2.92
N ALA A 49 11.76 -14.63 -2.21
CA ALA A 49 10.45 -14.46 -1.61
C ALA A 49 9.43 -13.92 -2.63
N ILE A 50 9.83 -12.93 -3.43
CA ILE A 50 8.96 -12.32 -4.44
C ILE A 50 9.70 -12.29 -5.80
N PRO A 51 9.71 -13.42 -6.53
CA PRO A 51 10.42 -13.52 -7.81
C PRO A 51 9.93 -12.54 -8.87
N GLN A 52 8.66 -12.14 -8.80
CA GLN A 52 8.03 -11.22 -9.74
C GLN A 52 8.68 -9.82 -9.72
N MET A 53 9.23 -9.39 -8.57
CA MET A 53 9.80 -8.05 -8.39
C MET A 53 11.33 -8.01 -8.46
N ARG A 54 11.99 -9.08 -8.94
CA ARG A 54 13.46 -9.18 -9.01
C ARG A 54 14.12 -8.14 -9.92
N ASP A 55 13.34 -7.55 -10.83
CA ASP A 55 13.76 -6.57 -11.84
C ASP A 55 13.35 -5.12 -11.51
N THR A 56 13.00 -4.84 -10.26
CA THR A 56 12.55 -3.50 -9.83
C THR A 56 13.53 -2.39 -10.22
N ALA A 57 14.84 -2.62 -10.08
CA ALA A 57 15.86 -1.64 -10.45
C ALA A 57 15.94 -1.40 -11.97
N GLU A 58 15.72 -2.43 -12.77
CA GLU A 58 15.68 -2.33 -14.24
C GLU A 58 14.40 -1.61 -14.69
N VAL A 59 13.27 -1.92 -14.09
CA VAL A 59 12.00 -1.20 -14.34
C VAL A 59 12.18 0.29 -14.05
N LEU A 60 12.75 0.64 -12.90
CA LEU A 60 12.98 2.04 -12.50
C LEU A 60 13.77 2.83 -13.56
N LYS A 61 14.81 2.24 -14.14
CA LYS A 61 15.63 2.89 -15.18
C LYS A 61 14.84 3.25 -16.44
N GLY A 62 13.75 2.57 -16.70
CA GLY A 62 12.89 2.81 -17.87
C GLY A 62 11.70 3.72 -17.60
N LEU A 63 11.54 4.25 -16.37
CA LEU A 63 10.41 5.11 -16.03
C LEU A 63 10.60 6.55 -16.50
N ASP A 64 9.54 7.14 -17.03
CA ASP A 64 9.43 8.56 -17.37
C ASP A 64 8.93 9.33 -16.13
N LEU A 65 9.86 9.94 -15.42
CA LEU A 65 9.62 10.68 -14.18
C LEU A 65 9.43 12.19 -14.40
N SER A 66 9.07 12.60 -15.61
CA SER A 66 8.79 14.00 -15.93
C SER A 66 7.52 14.55 -15.28
N GLY A 67 6.66 13.68 -14.75
CA GLY A 67 5.43 14.01 -14.04
C GLY A 67 5.63 14.35 -12.55
N ASN A 68 4.53 14.48 -11.81
CA ASN A 68 4.53 14.83 -10.39
C ASN A 68 4.27 13.63 -9.45
N SER A 69 3.99 12.45 -10.00
CA SER A 69 3.77 11.25 -9.19
C SER A 69 5.03 10.82 -8.48
N LYS A 70 4.91 10.48 -7.22
CA LYS A 70 6.01 9.96 -6.39
C LYS A 70 6.13 8.46 -6.55
N LEU A 71 7.32 7.94 -6.31
CA LEU A 71 7.58 6.50 -6.33
C LEU A 71 7.67 5.94 -4.92
N LEU A 72 6.98 4.80 -4.71
CA LEU A 72 7.07 4.00 -3.50
C LEU A 72 7.59 2.60 -3.87
N ALA A 73 8.55 2.09 -3.07
CA ALA A 73 9.03 0.72 -3.19
C ALA A 73 8.95 0.00 -1.84
N ILE A 74 8.51 -1.26 -1.86
CA ILE A 74 8.40 -2.09 -0.65
C ILE A 74 9.76 -2.66 -0.26
N VAL A 75 10.03 -2.65 1.04
CA VAL A 75 11.19 -3.27 1.67
C VAL A 75 10.73 -4.13 2.86
N ALA A 76 11.50 -5.16 3.22
CA ALA A 76 11.19 -6.03 4.35
C ALA A 76 12.32 -6.08 5.41
N ASN A 77 13.43 -5.43 5.15
CA ASN A 77 14.58 -5.35 6.05
C ASN A 77 15.51 -4.20 5.66
N GLU A 78 16.54 -3.99 6.48
CA GLU A 78 17.53 -2.91 6.35
C GLU A 78 18.31 -2.98 5.06
N ARG A 79 18.68 -4.20 4.61
CA ARG A 79 19.40 -4.40 3.36
C ARG A 79 18.56 -3.97 2.15
N GLY A 80 17.29 -4.38 2.13
CA GLY A 80 16.37 -3.93 1.06
C GLY A 80 16.19 -2.42 1.06
N ALA A 81 16.20 -1.79 2.24
CA ALA A 81 16.16 -0.34 2.35
C ALA A 81 17.45 0.30 1.83
N GLU A 82 18.64 -0.23 2.18
CA GLU A 82 19.92 0.22 1.62
C GLU A 82 19.94 0.13 0.10
N ASP A 83 19.50 -0.99 -0.46
CA ASP A 83 19.44 -1.21 -1.91
C ASP A 83 18.49 -0.19 -2.58
N ALA A 84 17.29 0.03 -2.04
CA ALA A 84 16.32 1.00 -2.54
C ALA A 84 16.82 2.46 -2.45
N LEU A 85 17.50 2.81 -1.37
CA LEU A 85 18.02 4.16 -1.10
C LEU A 85 19.25 4.54 -1.95
N GLN A 86 19.77 3.64 -2.80
CA GLN A 86 20.72 3.97 -3.84
C GLN A 86 20.06 4.80 -4.97
N PHE A 87 18.74 4.73 -5.12
CA PHE A 87 18.00 5.41 -6.16
C PHE A 87 17.36 6.70 -5.62
N SER A 88 17.82 7.85 -6.16
CA SER A 88 17.30 9.16 -5.76
C SER A 88 15.84 9.35 -6.12
N GLU A 89 15.36 8.65 -7.14
CA GLU A 89 14.04 8.73 -7.73
C GLU A 89 12.92 8.13 -6.84
N ILE A 90 13.29 7.27 -5.89
CA ILE A 90 12.33 6.69 -4.95
C ILE A 90 12.06 7.70 -3.83
N ASP A 91 10.81 8.12 -3.65
CA ASP A 91 10.41 9.09 -2.62
C ASP A 91 10.05 8.41 -1.30
N TYR A 92 9.39 7.25 -1.38
CA TYR A 92 8.89 6.51 -0.23
C TYR A 92 9.42 5.08 -0.20
N LEU A 93 9.78 4.61 0.98
CA LEU A 93 9.84 3.18 1.24
C LEU A 93 8.56 2.73 1.94
N GLY A 94 8.09 1.53 1.61
CA GLY A 94 6.94 0.89 2.27
C GLY A 94 7.40 -0.31 3.09
N TYR A 95 6.95 -0.42 4.34
CA TYR A 95 7.27 -1.56 5.20
C TYR A 95 5.99 -2.22 5.74
N PRO A 96 5.83 -3.56 5.58
CA PRO A 96 4.70 -4.30 6.11
C PRO A 96 4.93 -4.65 7.59
N PHE A 97 4.25 -3.94 8.49
CA PHE A 97 4.17 -4.22 9.91
C PHE A 97 2.80 -4.81 10.23
N SER A 98 2.73 -5.84 11.06
CA SER A 98 1.44 -6.44 11.44
C SER A 98 1.09 -6.21 12.90
N VAL A 99 -0.20 -6.02 13.16
CA VAL A 99 -0.74 -6.03 14.53
C VAL A 99 -1.01 -7.46 15.05
N SER A 100 -0.89 -8.47 14.17
CA SER A 100 -0.98 -9.90 14.46
C SER A 100 0.40 -10.51 14.51
N GLU A 101 0.76 -11.14 15.63
CA GLU A 101 2.07 -11.81 15.81
C GLU A 101 2.24 -12.98 14.84
N VAL A 102 1.18 -13.77 14.67
CA VAL A 102 1.21 -14.91 13.75
C VAL A 102 1.41 -14.45 12.31
N PHE A 103 0.74 -13.39 11.87
CA PHE A 103 0.92 -12.87 10.53
C PHE A 103 2.29 -12.21 10.37
N GLN A 104 2.77 -11.45 11.36
CA GLN A 104 4.10 -10.84 11.33
C GLN A 104 5.18 -11.90 11.08
N MET A 105 5.12 -12.99 11.85
CA MET A 105 6.06 -14.11 11.71
C MET A 105 5.95 -14.78 10.32
N ARG A 106 4.74 -14.96 9.79
CA ARG A 106 4.53 -15.57 8.46
C ARG A 106 5.02 -14.69 7.32
N ASN A 107 4.77 -13.38 7.42
CA ASN A 107 5.02 -12.45 6.34
C ASN A 107 6.49 -12.03 6.24
N THR A 108 7.14 -11.78 7.38
CA THR A 108 8.50 -11.23 7.41
C THR A 108 9.50 -12.09 8.20
N ASN A 109 9.04 -13.21 8.75
CA ASN A 109 9.82 -14.17 9.54
C ASN A 109 10.53 -13.53 10.76
N VAL A 110 9.81 -12.60 11.42
CA VAL A 110 10.22 -11.97 12.69
C VAL A 110 9.01 -11.73 13.57
N THR A 111 9.24 -11.59 14.86
CA THR A 111 8.26 -11.15 15.85
C THR A 111 7.87 -9.67 15.63
N ILE A 112 6.76 -9.23 16.23
CA ILE A 112 6.39 -7.81 16.25
C ILE A 112 7.52 -6.97 16.88
N GLN A 113 8.13 -7.43 17.97
CA GLN A 113 9.20 -6.70 18.63
C GLN A 113 10.46 -6.56 17.75
N GLU A 114 10.87 -7.61 17.07
CA GLU A 114 11.96 -7.55 16.09
C GLU A 114 11.59 -6.66 14.89
N SER A 115 10.32 -6.67 14.48
CA SER A 115 9.83 -5.81 13.42
C SER A 115 9.90 -4.32 13.80
N LEU A 116 9.61 -3.95 15.05
CA LEU A 116 9.80 -2.57 15.54
C LEU A 116 11.28 -2.14 15.43
N THR A 117 12.21 -3.00 15.82
CA THR A 117 13.65 -2.72 15.68
C THR A 117 14.02 -2.50 14.21
N ARG A 118 13.49 -3.30 13.30
CA ARG A 118 13.69 -3.10 11.85
C ARG A 118 13.11 -1.78 11.36
N VAL A 119 11.88 -1.44 11.79
CA VAL A 119 11.24 -0.17 11.43
C VAL A 119 12.11 1.00 11.89
N GLU A 120 12.63 0.98 13.11
CA GLU A 120 13.53 2.01 13.63
C GLU A 120 14.80 2.15 12.78
N GLN A 121 15.44 1.05 12.44
CA GLN A 121 16.66 1.04 11.61
C GLN A 121 16.37 1.57 10.19
N ILE A 122 15.28 1.12 9.56
CA ILE A 122 14.86 1.59 8.23
C ILE A 122 14.49 3.08 8.29
N GLN A 123 13.76 3.53 9.31
CA GLN A 123 13.40 4.93 9.49
C GLN A 123 14.63 5.83 9.58
N ASN A 124 15.65 5.42 10.35
CA ASN A 124 16.91 6.16 10.44
C ASN A 124 17.62 6.28 9.08
N GLN A 125 17.63 5.21 8.27
CA GLN A 125 18.20 5.23 6.93
C GLN A 125 17.42 6.17 5.98
N VAL A 126 16.08 6.10 6.04
CA VAL A 126 15.17 6.91 5.21
C VAL A 126 15.32 8.40 5.51
N LEU A 127 15.34 8.76 6.81
CA LEU A 127 15.52 10.14 7.26
C LEU A 127 16.89 10.70 6.85
N ALA A 128 17.95 9.91 6.91
CA ALA A 128 19.29 10.30 6.48
C ALA A 128 19.37 10.63 4.97
N LYS A 129 18.38 10.18 4.18
CA LYS A 129 18.24 10.45 2.74
C LYS A 129 17.13 11.45 2.41
N ASN A 130 16.53 12.12 3.42
CA ASN A 130 15.39 13.03 3.27
C ASN A 130 14.19 12.40 2.55
N LYS A 131 13.95 11.11 2.78
CA LYS A 131 12.81 10.35 2.25
C LYS A 131 11.84 10.03 3.39
N LYS A 132 10.73 9.35 3.08
CA LYS A 132 9.72 8.98 4.09
C LYS A 132 9.45 7.47 4.08
N LEU A 133 9.15 6.95 5.24
CA LEU A 133 8.68 5.58 5.42
C LEU A 133 7.15 5.57 5.54
N VAL A 134 6.51 4.72 4.75
CA VAL A 134 5.10 4.36 4.89
C VAL A 134 5.05 3.00 5.59
N VAL A 135 4.38 2.91 6.73
CA VAL A 135 4.19 1.63 7.42
C VAL A 135 2.77 1.14 7.17
N TYR A 136 2.66 -0.05 6.59
CA TYR A 136 1.40 -0.75 6.34
C TYR A 136 1.04 -1.57 7.58
N LEU A 137 -0.04 -1.20 8.28
CA LEU A 137 -0.53 -1.91 9.46
C LEU A 137 -1.39 -3.10 9.02
N SER A 138 -0.75 -4.20 8.67
CA SER A 138 -1.41 -5.44 8.26
C SER A 138 -2.25 -6.04 9.39
N MET A 139 -3.33 -6.74 9.03
CA MET A 139 -4.35 -7.25 9.97
C MET A 139 -5.00 -6.13 10.80
N GLY A 140 -5.05 -4.92 10.25
CA GLY A 140 -5.57 -3.73 10.91
C GLY A 140 -7.06 -3.77 11.23
N PHE A 141 -7.81 -4.72 10.67
CA PHE A 141 -9.25 -4.89 10.85
C PHE A 141 -9.64 -6.30 11.30
N GLY A 142 -8.68 -7.08 11.79
CA GLY A 142 -8.88 -8.45 12.27
C GLY A 142 -7.90 -9.43 11.65
N ASN A 143 -7.93 -10.67 12.13
CA ASN A 143 -7.05 -11.75 11.69
C ASN A 143 -7.77 -13.11 11.67
N PRO A 144 -7.29 -14.08 10.90
CA PRO A 144 -7.88 -15.43 10.82
C PRO A 144 -7.19 -16.44 11.74
N TYR A 145 -6.47 -15.98 12.78
CA TYR A 145 -5.58 -16.81 13.61
C TYR A 145 -6.05 -16.97 15.05
N ASP A 146 -7.31 -16.61 15.34
CA ASP A 146 -7.88 -16.60 16.70
C ASP A 146 -7.10 -15.70 17.69
N GLU A 147 -6.30 -14.76 17.19
CA GLU A 147 -5.67 -13.72 18.01
C GLU A 147 -6.70 -12.64 18.37
N ILE A 148 -6.60 -12.11 19.56
CA ILE A 148 -7.45 -10.99 20.00
C ILE A 148 -7.16 -9.78 19.09
N TRP A 149 -8.22 -9.22 18.52
CA TRP A 149 -8.19 -7.98 17.78
C TRP A 149 -9.22 -7.00 18.37
N ASN A 150 -8.81 -5.76 18.51
CA ASN A 150 -9.68 -4.63 18.83
C ASN A 150 -9.02 -3.32 18.38
N PRO A 151 -9.75 -2.20 18.30
CA PRO A 151 -9.19 -0.90 17.89
C PRO A 151 -8.06 -0.40 18.79
N GLU A 152 -8.06 -0.76 20.08
CA GLU A 152 -7.03 -0.35 21.04
C GLU A 152 -5.66 -0.95 20.71
N ILE A 153 -5.63 -2.17 20.16
CA ILE A 153 -4.38 -2.80 19.70
C ILE A 153 -3.80 -2.02 18.52
N VAL A 154 -4.64 -1.62 17.56
CA VAL A 154 -4.21 -0.82 16.41
C VAL A 154 -3.73 0.56 16.86
N LEU A 155 -4.47 1.21 17.77
CA LEU A 155 -4.08 2.50 18.35
C LEU A 155 -2.74 2.40 19.10
N LYS A 156 -2.55 1.34 19.91
CA LYS A 156 -1.28 1.09 20.62
C LYS A 156 -0.10 1.06 19.65
N TRP A 157 -0.17 0.24 18.60
CA TRP A 157 0.93 0.12 17.65
C TRP A 157 1.10 1.38 16.80
N SER A 158 0.01 2.08 16.47
CA SER A 158 0.07 3.38 15.80
C SER A 158 0.81 4.42 16.65
N LYS A 159 0.58 4.46 17.98
CA LYS A 159 1.31 5.33 18.91
C LYS A 159 2.78 4.98 18.96
N VAL A 160 3.15 3.72 19.16
CA VAL A 160 4.55 3.29 19.16
C VAL A 160 5.25 3.69 17.86
N LEU A 161 4.66 3.38 16.72
CA LEU A 161 5.26 3.71 15.43
C LEU A 161 5.41 5.22 15.20
N SER A 162 4.41 6.01 15.58
CA SER A 162 4.44 7.46 15.31
C SER A 162 5.16 8.27 16.39
N GLU A 163 4.87 8.03 17.67
CA GLU A 163 5.39 8.85 18.76
C GLU A 163 6.80 8.44 19.18
N GLU A 164 7.13 7.12 19.13
CA GLU A 164 8.45 6.63 19.54
C GLU A 164 9.41 6.53 18.34
N LEU A 165 8.92 6.07 17.16
CA LEU A 165 9.75 5.87 15.98
C LEU A 165 9.62 6.98 14.91
N GLY A 166 8.76 7.96 15.11
CA GLY A 166 8.63 9.12 14.23
C GLY A 166 8.03 8.80 12.84
N ILE A 167 7.21 7.75 12.73
CA ILE A 167 6.54 7.41 11.47
C ILE A 167 5.39 8.39 11.20
N GLU A 168 5.44 9.08 10.07
CA GLU A 168 4.45 10.09 9.70
C GLU A 168 3.28 9.53 8.87
N ILE A 169 3.42 8.35 8.24
CA ILE A 169 2.42 7.78 7.33
C ILE A 169 2.14 6.34 7.72
N LEU A 170 0.89 6.06 8.12
CA LEU A 170 0.41 4.73 8.48
C LEU A 170 -0.76 4.33 7.57
N ALA A 171 -0.62 3.25 6.82
CA ALA A 171 -1.67 2.69 5.97
C ALA A 171 -2.37 1.54 6.70
N LEU A 172 -3.64 1.74 7.08
CA LEU A 172 -4.46 0.71 7.73
C LEU A 172 -4.85 -0.34 6.68
N SER A 173 -4.38 -1.58 6.87
CA SER A 173 -4.53 -2.62 5.86
C SER A 173 -5.54 -3.68 6.28
N ASP A 174 -6.61 -3.81 5.49
CA ASP A 174 -7.52 -4.96 5.55
C ASP A 174 -6.97 -6.11 4.70
N THR A 175 -5.99 -6.81 5.26
CA THR A 175 -5.17 -7.80 4.55
C THR A 175 -5.97 -8.99 4.01
N ILE A 176 -7.15 -9.28 4.58
CA ILE A 176 -7.97 -10.44 4.24
C ILE A 176 -9.42 -10.08 3.85
N GLY A 177 -9.74 -8.80 3.72
CA GLY A 177 -11.05 -8.34 3.24
C GLY A 177 -12.21 -8.61 4.19
N ILE A 178 -12.00 -8.44 5.50
CA ILE A 178 -13.02 -8.69 6.55
C ILE A 178 -13.46 -7.43 7.30
N ALA A 179 -12.93 -6.27 6.93
CA ALA A 179 -13.27 -5.01 7.58
C ALA A 179 -14.78 -4.72 7.53
N LYS A 180 -15.34 -4.31 8.67
CA LYS A 180 -16.73 -3.90 8.78
C LYS A 180 -16.84 -2.38 8.78
N GLU A 181 -17.90 -1.87 8.16
CA GLU A 181 -18.15 -0.44 7.99
C GLU A 181 -18.00 0.34 9.31
N GLN A 182 -18.61 -0.14 10.40
CA GLN A 182 -18.56 0.52 11.70
C GLN A 182 -17.14 0.52 12.29
N GLU A 183 -16.44 -0.61 12.22
CA GLU A 183 -15.06 -0.75 12.72
C GLU A 183 -14.10 0.18 11.96
N VAL A 184 -14.23 0.29 10.64
CA VAL A 184 -13.44 1.23 9.81
C VAL A 184 -13.71 2.67 10.22
N SER A 185 -15.00 3.05 10.33
CA SER A 185 -15.37 4.41 10.73
C SER A 185 -14.81 4.79 12.09
N ASP A 186 -14.97 3.92 13.09
CA ASP A 186 -14.55 4.19 14.46
C ASP A 186 -13.03 4.23 14.57
N LEU A 187 -12.32 3.29 13.93
CA LEU A 187 -10.88 3.24 13.96
C LEU A 187 -10.24 4.50 13.34
N PHE A 188 -10.69 4.92 12.15
CA PHE A 188 -10.17 6.15 11.53
C PHE A 188 -10.42 7.39 12.40
N LYS A 189 -11.62 7.51 13.00
CA LYS A 189 -11.94 8.65 13.88
C LYS A 189 -11.05 8.69 15.12
N VAL A 190 -10.89 7.55 15.80
CA VAL A 190 -10.05 7.46 16.99
C VAL A 190 -8.61 7.79 16.66
N LEU A 191 -8.03 7.15 15.63
CA LEU A 191 -6.64 7.37 15.25
C LEU A 191 -6.37 8.82 14.86
N GLN A 192 -7.22 9.45 14.07
CA GLN A 192 -7.05 10.85 13.67
C GLN A 192 -7.25 11.84 14.83
N SER A 193 -8.09 11.50 15.81
CA SER A 193 -8.26 12.34 17.00
C SER A 193 -7.05 12.29 17.93
N GLU A 194 -6.46 11.10 18.09
CA GLU A 194 -5.32 10.86 18.99
C GLU A 194 -3.98 11.29 18.36
N LEU A 195 -3.78 11.03 17.06
CA LEU A 195 -2.52 11.17 16.34
C LEU A 195 -2.64 12.17 15.18
N LYS A 196 -2.84 13.45 15.53
CA LYS A 196 -3.17 14.54 14.58
C LYS A 196 -2.07 14.84 13.54
N THR A 197 -0.85 14.45 13.80
CA THR A 197 0.31 14.68 12.90
C THR A 197 0.56 13.52 11.95
N VAL A 198 -0.15 12.39 12.13
CA VAL A 198 0.00 11.20 11.31
C VAL A 198 -0.97 11.25 10.13
N GLU A 199 -0.47 10.96 8.94
CA GLU A 199 -1.28 10.72 7.76
C GLU A 199 -1.75 9.26 7.75
N PHE A 200 -3.06 9.05 7.99
CA PHE A 200 -3.64 7.72 7.90
C PHE A 200 -4.16 7.45 6.50
N GLY A 201 -3.72 6.33 5.90
CA GLY A 201 -4.20 5.80 4.63
C GLY A 201 -5.07 4.56 4.81
N ALA A 202 -5.87 4.26 3.79
CA ALA A 202 -6.65 3.04 3.67
C ALA A 202 -6.05 2.15 2.59
N HIS A 203 -5.66 0.93 2.96
CA HIS A 203 -5.21 -0.13 2.07
C HIS A 203 -6.13 -1.33 2.24
N PHE A 204 -7.22 -1.34 1.48
CA PHE A 204 -8.25 -2.37 1.61
C PHE A 204 -8.13 -3.45 0.55
N HIS A 205 -8.33 -4.70 0.97
CA HIS A 205 -8.77 -5.75 0.08
C HIS A 205 -10.30 -5.82 0.14
N THR A 206 -10.96 -5.79 -1.02
CA THR A 206 -12.41 -5.66 -1.06
C THR A 206 -13.05 -6.69 -1.98
N ARG A 207 -14.34 -6.91 -1.73
CA ARG A 207 -15.24 -7.63 -2.63
C ARG A 207 -16.23 -6.62 -3.23
N PRO A 208 -16.87 -6.91 -4.37
CA PRO A 208 -17.79 -5.98 -5.01
C PRO A 208 -18.86 -5.42 -4.05
N GLU A 209 -19.33 -6.24 -3.10
CA GLU A 209 -20.39 -5.89 -2.15
C GLU A 209 -19.92 -4.93 -1.05
N THR A 210 -18.62 -4.90 -0.76
CA THR A 210 -18.02 -4.08 0.31
C THR A 210 -17.30 -2.85 -0.20
N THR A 211 -16.83 -2.85 -1.43
CA THR A 211 -15.99 -1.79 -2.04
C THR A 211 -16.52 -0.38 -1.77
N ASN A 212 -17.70 -0.05 -2.26
CA ASN A 212 -18.28 1.30 -2.14
C ASN A 212 -18.58 1.69 -0.69
N LYS A 213 -18.89 0.70 0.15
CA LYS A 213 -19.18 0.93 1.57
C LYS A 213 -17.92 1.30 2.33
N LEU A 214 -16.82 0.59 2.11
CA LEU A 214 -15.54 0.86 2.78
C LEU A 214 -14.95 2.20 2.31
N ILE A 215 -15.04 2.53 1.02
CA ILE A 215 -14.66 3.86 0.50
C ILE A 215 -15.45 4.94 1.24
N LYS A 216 -16.79 4.78 1.30
CA LYS A 216 -17.68 5.76 1.94
C LYS A 216 -17.28 6.01 3.39
N VAL A 217 -17.28 4.94 4.21
CA VAL A 217 -17.10 5.11 5.67
C VAL A 217 -15.71 5.61 6.04
N SER A 218 -14.67 5.20 5.31
CA SER A 218 -13.32 5.70 5.54
C SER A 218 -13.16 7.17 5.13
N TYR A 219 -13.72 7.56 3.97
CA TYR A 219 -13.71 8.94 3.52
C TYR A 219 -14.49 9.87 4.47
N GLU A 220 -15.69 9.46 4.89
CA GLU A 220 -16.53 10.20 5.84
C GLU A 220 -15.87 10.28 7.23
N ALA A 221 -15.10 9.26 7.62
CA ALA A 221 -14.28 9.27 8.84
C ALA A 221 -12.99 10.10 8.72
N GLY A 222 -12.74 10.75 7.58
CA GLY A 222 -11.63 11.69 7.41
C GLY A 222 -10.42 11.11 6.67
N CYS A 223 -10.43 9.85 6.21
CA CYS A 223 -9.36 9.30 5.38
C CYS A 223 -9.23 10.11 4.08
N ARG A 224 -7.99 10.46 3.71
CA ARG A 224 -7.68 11.22 2.48
C ARG A 224 -6.51 10.60 1.69
N ARG A 225 -6.08 9.42 2.07
CA ARG A 225 -5.08 8.62 1.37
C ARG A 225 -5.65 7.23 1.11
N PHE A 226 -5.75 6.84 -0.16
CA PHE A 226 -6.33 5.57 -0.58
C PHE A 226 -5.37 4.84 -1.50
N ASP A 227 -5.04 3.62 -1.14
CA ASP A 227 -4.31 2.69 -1.97
C ASP A 227 -5.33 1.86 -2.77
N SER A 228 -5.07 1.69 -4.06
CA SER A 228 -5.94 0.94 -4.97
C SER A 228 -5.11 0.28 -6.07
N ALA A 229 -5.70 -0.64 -6.80
CA ALA A 229 -5.08 -1.24 -7.97
C ALA A 229 -6.10 -1.35 -9.11
N VAL A 230 -5.69 -1.06 -10.33
CA VAL A 230 -6.54 -1.20 -11.53
C VAL A 230 -7.13 -2.62 -11.56
N LYS A 231 -8.46 -2.70 -11.75
CA LYS A 231 -9.29 -3.92 -11.75
C LYS A 231 -9.27 -4.71 -10.45
N GLY A 232 -8.74 -4.13 -9.36
CA GLY A 232 -8.66 -4.81 -8.06
C GLY A 232 -7.75 -6.03 -8.04
N PHE A 233 -6.82 -6.16 -8.98
CA PHE A 233 -5.87 -7.27 -9.00
C PHE A 233 -4.94 -7.26 -7.79
N GLY A 234 -4.41 -8.44 -7.45
CA GLY A 234 -3.54 -8.64 -6.31
C GLY A 234 -4.28 -9.19 -5.11
N GLY A 235 -3.66 -9.08 -3.98
CA GLY A 235 -4.08 -9.65 -2.71
C GLY A 235 -2.87 -10.26 -2.03
N CYS A 236 -2.93 -10.50 -0.71
CA CYS A 236 -1.80 -11.03 0.02
C CYS A 236 -1.61 -12.54 -0.26
N PRO A 237 -0.55 -12.98 -0.96
CA PRO A 237 -0.31 -14.39 -1.23
C PRO A 237 -0.06 -15.21 0.04
N MET A 238 0.19 -14.56 1.18
CA MET A 238 0.41 -15.17 2.49
C MET A 238 -0.89 -15.29 3.31
N ALA A 239 -1.99 -14.70 2.86
CA ALA A 239 -3.32 -14.91 3.44
C ALA A 239 -3.88 -16.25 2.96
N LYS A 240 -4.47 -17.03 3.86
CA LYS A 240 -4.75 -18.47 3.68
C LYS A 240 -5.92 -18.81 2.77
N ASP A 241 -6.78 -17.89 2.40
CA ASP A 241 -8.05 -18.21 1.73
C ASP A 241 -8.28 -17.36 0.48
N ASP A 242 -9.37 -17.62 -0.23
CA ASP A 242 -9.75 -16.99 -1.50
C ASP A 242 -9.28 -15.54 -1.59
N LEU A 243 -8.27 -15.30 -2.45
CA LEU A 243 -7.62 -14.01 -2.61
C LEU A 243 -8.66 -12.93 -2.84
N THR A 244 -8.94 -12.17 -1.78
CA THR A 244 -9.69 -10.93 -1.91
C THR A 244 -8.77 -9.92 -2.58
N GLY A 245 -9.18 -9.36 -3.71
CA GLY A 245 -8.37 -8.43 -4.47
C GLY A 245 -8.22 -7.07 -3.79
N ASN A 246 -7.31 -6.27 -4.28
CA ASN A 246 -7.16 -4.87 -3.87
C ASN A 246 -8.45 -4.07 -4.13
N LEU A 247 -8.57 -2.91 -3.50
CA LEU A 247 -9.60 -1.92 -3.83
C LEU A 247 -9.47 -1.54 -5.33
N PRO A 248 -10.52 -1.76 -6.17
CA PRO A 248 -10.43 -1.42 -7.58
C PRO A 248 -10.35 0.09 -7.80
N THR A 249 -9.33 0.56 -8.53
CA THR A 249 -9.11 1.99 -8.78
C THR A 249 -10.28 2.63 -9.53
N GLU A 250 -10.84 1.95 -10.53
CA GLU A 250 -12.02 2.43 -11.26
C GLU A 250 -13.25 2.60 -10.37
N ALA A 251 -13.46 1.72 -9.39
CA ALA A 251 -14.57 1.85 -8.45
C ALA A 251 -14.35 3.04 -7.49
N LEU A 252 -13.11 3.23 -7.03
CA LEU A 252 -12.72 4.37 -6.20
C LEU A 252 -12.95 5.70 -6.95
N LEU A 253 -12.51 5.79 -8.20
CA LEU A 253 -12.70 6.98 -9.03
C LEU A 253 -14.18 7.25 -9.33
N ALA A 254 -14.95 6.22 -9.67
CA ALA A 254 -16.38 6.36 -9.90
C ALA A 254 -17.11 6.86 -8.65
N TRP A 255 -16.76 6.35 -7.47
CA TRP A 255 -17.35 6.78 -6.20
C TRP A 255 -17.11 8.26 -5.91
N PHE A 256 -15.90 8.78 -6.20
CA PHE A 256 -15.57 10.20 -6.07
C PHE A 256 -16.28 11.07 -7.11
N ASP A 257 -16.32 10.61 -8.35
CA ASP A 257 -16.95 11.32 -9.47
C ASP A 257 -18.45 11.51 -9.25
N GLU A 258 -19.17 10.46 -8.84
CA GLU A 258 -20.60 10.51 -8.49
C GLU A 258 -20.93 11.54 -7.41
N ARG A 259 -19.96 11.88 -6.57
CA ARG A 259 -20.11 12.85 -5.47
C ARG A 259 -19.48 14.20 -5.76
N SER A 260 -19.05 14.40 -7.00
CA SER A 260 -18.36 15.63 -7.44
C SER A 260 -17.14 15.97 -6.59
N ILE A 261 -16.46 14.96 -6.05
CA ILE A 261 -15.20 15.10 -5.31
C ILE A 261 -14.07 15.14 -6.33
N LEU A 262 -13.35 16.24 -6.37
CA LEU A 262 -12.26 16.43 -7.32
C LEU A 262 -11.06 15.52 -6.96
N THR A 263 -10.57 14.83 -7.98
CA THR A 263 -9.31 14.07 -7.94
C THR A 263 -8.29 14.71 -8.88
N SER A 264 -7.01 14.34 -8.71
CA SER A 264 -5.93 14.74 -9.62
C SER A 264 -5.88 13.91 -10.90
N ILE A 265 -6.79 12.95 -11.08
CA ILE A 265 -6.69 11.93 -12.12
C ILE A 265 -7.13 12.43 -13.48
N TYR A 266 -6.28 12.25 -14.49
CA TYR A 266 -6.56 12.50 -15.89
C TYR A 266 -7.33 11.30 -16.50
N LYS A 267 -8.64 11.45 -16.69
CA LYS A 267 -9.56 10.35 -17.07
C LYS A 267 -9.11 9.60 -18.34
N ASN A 268 -8.64 10.31 -19.37
CA ASN A 268 -8.20 9.69 -20.61
C ASN A 268 -6.94 8.83 -20.42
N ALA A 269 -5.95 9.34 -19.68
CA ALA A 269 -4.74 8.60 -19.37
C ALA A 269 -5.04 7.37 -18.50
N PHE A 270 -5.98 7.51 -17.56
CA PHE A 270 -6.44 6.38 -16.76
C PHE A 270 -7.11 5.31 -17.62
N GLN A 271 -8.00 5.69 -18.56
CA GLN A 271 -8.65 4.74 -19.47
C GLN A 271 -7.61 3.97 -20.32
N GLU A 272 -6.61 4.65 -20.85
CA GLU A 272 -5.51 3.99 -21.58
C GLU A 272 -4.74 2.99 -20.72
N SER A 273 -4.49 3.32 -19.45
CA SER A 273 -3.82 2.44 -18.48
C SER A 273 -4.70 1.25 -18.12
N TYR A 274 -5.99 1.48 -17.92
CA TYR A 274 -6.99 0.46 -17.65
C TYR A 274 -7.08 -0.56 -18.79
N ASP A 275 -7.15 -0.09 -20.04
CA ASP A 275 -7.19 -0.97 -21.22
C ASP A 275 -5.90 -1.77 -21.35
N PHE A 276 -4.76 -1.09 -21.16
CA PHE A 276 -3.44 -1.71 -21.22
C PHE A 276 -3.24 -2.79 -20.15
N SER A 277 -3.83 -2.65 -18.97
CA SER A 277 -3.70 -3.61 -17.87
C SER A 277 -4.09 -5.02 -18.25
N SER A 278 -4.97 -5.20 -19.26
CA SER A 278 -5.36 -6.51 -19.79
C SER A 278 -4.21 -7.28 -20.46
N ARG A 279 -3.09 -6.61 -20.78
CA ARG A 279 -1.88 -7.27 -21.29
C ARG A 279 -1.01 -7.84 -20.17
N ILE A 280 -1.23 -7.38 -18.94
CA ILE A 280 -0.52 -7.84 -17.73
C ILE A 280 -1.36 -8.90 -17.03
N PHE A 281 -2.64 -8.58 -16.82
CA PHE A 281 -3.57 -9.35 -16.01
C PHE A 281 -4.59 -10.05 -16.93
N SER A 282 -4.17 -11.12 -17.58
CA SER A 282 -4.99 -11.95 -18.49
C SER A 282 -5.34 -13.30 -17.84
#